data_10c7e8bdbb16ac93496b5787f52c752f
#
_entry.id   10c7e8bdbb16ac93496b5787f52c752f
#
_cell.length_a   1.000
_cell.length_b   1.000
_cell.length_c   1.000
_cell.angle_alpha   90.00
_cell.angle_beta   90.00
_cell.angle_gamma   90.00
#
_symmetry.space_group_name_H-M   'P 1'
#
loop_
_entity.id
_entity.type
_entity.pdbx_description
1 polymer ?
#
loop_
_entity_poly.entity_id
_entity_poly.type
_entity_poly.pdbx_seq_one_letter_code
_entity_poly.pdbx_strand_id
1 'polypeptide(L)'
;MALVKVQRWIDDEKASKIREAKISGIWVAEDNQRYYPYGNFAAYVLGHTSADSQGIAGVEMQYDKHLKGTAGKLIVSTDASGREIPQGLEKYYEPVQGNGLILTIDEVIQHYTEKAVQKAYELNNAKRVTVVAMDPKTGDILSMASKPDYDPNDSRTPIYPYYQEELDKYDEKDKI
;
A
#
# COMPACT_ATOMS: atom_id res chain seq x y z
N MET A 1 3.00 6.81 -29.06
CA MET A 1 2.42 5.48 -28.82
C MET A 1 1.99 5.46 -27.36
N ALA A 2 0.75 5.11 -27.05
CA ALA A 2 0.30 5.07 -25.66
C ALA A 2 0.67 3.71 -25.05
N LEU A 3 1.37 3.72 -23.91
CA LEU A 3 1.63 2.53 -23.11
C LEU A 3 0.38 2.17 -22.31
N VAL A 4 -0.09 0.94 -22.45
CA VAL A 4 -1.22 0.41 -21.68
C VAL A 4 -0.70 -0.63 -20.70
N LYS A 5 -0.94 -0.42 -19.41
CA LYS A 5 -0.61 -1.43 -18.36
C LYS A 5 -1.61 -2.58 -18.50
N VAL A 6 -1.11 -3.77 -18.83
CA VAL A 6 -1.92 -4.99 -18.99
C VAL A 6 -2.12 -5.67 -17.65
N GLN A 7 -1.05 -5.81 -16.89
CA GLN A 7 -1.06 -6.46 -15.58
C GLN A 7 0.03 -5.86 -14.68
N ARG A 8 -0.26 -5.75 -13.36
CA ARG A 8 0.71 -5.38 -12.34
C ARG A 8 1.01 -6.59 -11.45
N TRP A 9 2.17 -6.53 -10.79
CA TRP A 9 2.58 -7.47 -9.73
C TRP A 9 2.52 -8.93 -10.17
N ILE A 10 3.11 -9.20 -11.33
CA ILE A 10 3.31 -10.58 -11.81
C ILE A 10 4.52 -11.20 -11.10
N ASP A 11 4.46 -12.49 -10.84
CA ASP A 11 5.54 -13.24 -10.23
C ASP A 11 6.79 -13.24 -11.13
N ASP A 12 7.98 -13.32 -10.54
CA ASP A 12 9.25 -13.34 -11.27
C ASP A 12 9.32 -14.49 -12.29
N GLU A 13 8.72 -15.64 -12.00
CA GLU A 13 8.64 -16.76 -12.92
C GLU A 13 7.83 -16.42 -14.18
N LYS A 14 6.68 -15.79 -14.00
CA LYS A 14 5.85 -15.32 -15.13
C LYS A 14 6.54 -14.19 -15.90
N ALA A 15 7.19 -13.27 -15.17
CA ALA A 15 7.95 -12.17 -15.77
C ALA A 15 9.08 -12.70 -16.66
N SER A 16 9.82 -13.72 -16.21
CA SER A 16 10.88 -14.36 -16.98
C SER A 16 10.36 -15.04 -18.23
N LYS A 17 9.26 -15.80 -18.12
CA LYS A 17 8.61 -16.44 -19.28
C LYS A 17 8.17 -15.43 -20.35
N ILE A 18 7.63 -14.26 -19.92
CA ILE A 18 7.23 -13.19 -20.83
C ILE A 18 8.45 -12.57 -21.52
N ARG A 19 9.56 -12.33 -20.77
CA ARG A 19 10.80 -11.82 -21.34
C ARG A 19 11.41 -12.79 -22.36
N GLU A 20 11.41 -14.09 -22.04
CA GLU A 20 11.93 -15.14 -22.92
C GLU A 20 11.11 -15.29 -24.22
N ALA A 21 9.79 -15.11 -24.12
CA ALA A 21 8.89 -15.17 -25.27
C ALA A 21 9.10 -14.05 -26.29
N LYS A 22 9.84 -12.98 -25.95
CA LYS A 22 10.23 -11.86 -26.83
C LYS A 22 9.07 -11.33 -27.70
N ILE A 23 7.89 -11.22 -27.10
CA ILE A 23 6.68 -10.74 -27.81
C ILE A 23 6.83 -9.25 -28.15
N SER A 24 6.73 -8.92 -29.42
CA SER A 24 6.85 -7.55 -29.87
C SER A 24 5.75 -6.67 -29.28
N GLY A 25 6.13 -5.52 -28.71
CA GLY A 25 5.18 -4.55 -28.11
C GLY A 25 4.83 -4.86 -26.64
N ILE A 26 5.39 -5.89 -26.04
CA ILE A 26 5.22 -6.18 -24.61
C ILE A 26 6.55 -5.94 -23.87
N TRP A 27 6.47 -5.18 -22.77
CA TRP A 27 7.59 -4.94 -21.87
C TRP A 27 7.23 -5.35 -20.44
N VAL A 28 8.21 -5.89 -19.74
CA VAL A 28 8.13 -6.16 -18.31
C VAL A 28 9.06 -5.20 -17.61
N ALA A 29 8.48 -4.34 -16.78
CA ALA A 29 9.21 -3.40 -15.93
C ALA A 29 9.14 -3.83 -14.47
N GLU A 30 10.11 -3.39 -13.68
CA GLU A 30 10.06 -3.55 -12.22
C GLU A 30 9.00 -2.63 -11.65
N ASP A 31 8.24 -3.15 -10.68
CA ASP A 31 7.23 -2.42 -9.92
C ASP A 31 7.38 -2.75 -8.45
N ASN A 32 7.02 -1.83 -7.56
CA ASN A 32 7.08 -2.03 -6.13
C ASN A 32 5.66 -2.19 -5.58
N GLN A 33 5.53 -3.11 -4.63
CA GLN A 33 4.28 -3.33 -3.91
C GLN A 33 4.54 -3.28 -2.41
N ARG A 34 3.72 -2.54 -1.69
CA ARG A 34 3.69 -2.57 -0.24
C ARG A 34 3.00 -3.85 0.21
N TYR A 35 3.58 -4.55 1.16
CA TYR A 35 3.03 -5.77 1.70
C TYR A 35 2.94 -5.69 3.23
N TYR A 36 1.79 -6.03 3.78
CA TYR A 36 1.49 -6.01 5.20
C TYR A 36 1.36 -7.45 5.70
N PRO A 37 2.43 -8.02 6.30
CA PRO A 37 2.50 -9.45 6.60
C PRO A 37 1.49 -9.92 7.64
N TYR A 38 1.00 -9.02 8.48
CA TYR A 38 0.05 -9.34 9.55
C TYR A 38 -1.42 -9.02 9.20
N GLY A 39 -1.72 -8.82 7.91
CA GLY A 39 -3.08 -8.53 7.44
C GLY A 39 -3.67 -7.29 8.10
N ASN A 40 -4.82 -7.44 8.76
CA ASN A 40 -5.55 -6.34 9.38
C ASN A 40 -4.98 -5.82 10.70
N PHE A 41 -3.86 -6.39 11.18
CA PHE A 41 -3.20 -5.95 12.41
C PHE A 41 -2.75 -4.50 12.31
N ALA A 42 -3.13 -3.68 13.27
CA ALA A 42 -2.86 -2.25 13.34
C ALA A 42 -3.24 -1.47 12.05
N ALA A 43 -4.24 -1.95 11.29
CA ALA A 43 -4.59 -1.42 9.97
C ALA A 43 -4.85 0.09 9.96
N TYR A 44 -5.54 0.62 10.96
CA TYR A 44 -5.81 2.06 11.07
C TYR A 44 -4.59 2.89 11.46
N VAL A 45 -3.61 2.29 12.13
CA VAL A 45 -2.33 2.95 12.47
C VAL A 45 -1.44 2.98 11.25
N LEU A 46 -1.19 1.81 10.66
CA LEU A 46 -0.31 1.67 9.51
C LEU A 46 -0.88 2.39 8.29
N GLY A 47 -2.17 2.22 8.06
CA GLY A 47 -2.80 2.66 6.83
C GLY A 47 -2.47 1.76 5.65
N HIS A 48 -2.58 2.30 4.45
CA HIS A 48 -2.26 1.57 3.22
C HIS A 48 -1.78 2.52 2.13
N THR A 49 -1.20 1.95 1.09
CA THR A 49 -0.75 2.67 -0.09
C THR A 49 -1.65 2.40 -1.30
N SER A 50 -1.66 3.33 -2.23
CA SER A 50 -2.24 3.11 -3.57
C SER A 50 -1.40 2.12 -4.37
N ALA A 51 -1.96 1.71 -5.51
CA ALA A 51 -1.23 0.92 -6.50
C ALA A 51 0.05 1.61 -7.02
N ASP A 52 0.15 2.92 -6.93
CA ASP A 52 1.34 3.70 -7.34
C ASP A 52 2.27 3.99 -6.14
N SER A 53 2.17 3.18 -5.07
CA SER A 53 2.99 3.28 -3.86
C SER A 53 2.92 4.64 -3.15
N GLN A 54 1.81 5.36 -3.31
CA GLN A 54 1.52 6.58 -2.57
C GLN A 54 0.71 6.25 -1.31
N GLY A 55 1.10 6.77 -0.16
CA GLY A 55 0.37 6.61 1.08
C GLY A 55 -1.02 7.25 1.01
N ILE A 56 -2.06 6.48 1.33
CA ILE A 56 -3.47 6.92 1.29
C ILE A 56 -4.01 7.19 2.69
N ALA A 57 -3.59 6.40 3.67
CA ALA A 57 -4.10 6.48 5.03
C ALA A 57 -2.99 6.22 6.06
N GLY A 58 -3.26 6.55 7.32
CA GLY A 58 -2.41 6.21 8.47
C GLY A 58 -0.98 6.76 8.38
N VAL A 59 -0.06 6.01 8.94
CA VAL A 59 1.38 6.32 8.94
C VAL A 59 1.95 6.38 7.52
N GLU A 60 1.46 5.51 6.62
CA GLU A 60 1.87 5.52 5.21
C GLU A 60 1.60 6.87 4.55
N MET A 61 0.44 7.47 4.78
CA MET A 61 0.11 8.79 4.24
C MET A 61 0.91 9.90 4.92
N GLN A 62 0.97 9.87 6.24
CA GLN A 62 1.63 10.93 7.02
C GLN A 62 3.12 11.04 6.72
N TYR A 63 3.78 9.90 6.49
CA TYR A 63 5.21 9.82 6.26
C TYR A 63 5.58 9.40 4.83
N ASP A 64 4.66 9.53 3.87
CA ASP A 64 4.86 9.15 2.46
C ASP A 64 6.18 9.67 1.88
N LYS A 65 6.50 10.94 2.12
CA LYS A 65 7.74 11.58 1.65
C LYS A 65 9.02 10.92 2.16
N HIS A 66 8.97 10.30 3.35
CA HIS A 66 10.10 9.64 3.96
C HIS A 66 10.18 8.16 3.56
N LEU A 67 9.02 7.52 3.42
CA LEU A 67 8.90 6.09 3.13
C LEU A 67 9.09 5.76 1.65
N LYS A 68 8.66 6.64 0.75
CA LYS A 68 8.59 6.37 -0.69
C LYS A 68 9.96 6.30 -1.37
N GLY A 69 10.98 6.98 -0.86
CA GLY A 69 12.26 7.13 -1.53
C GLY A 69 12.16 7.97 -2.83
N THR A 70 13.12 7.77 -3.71
CA THR A 70 13.15 8.44 -5.02
C THR A 70 13.39 7.41 -6.10
N ALA A 71 12.49 7.35 -7.08
CA ALA A 71 12.64 6.44 -8.21
C ALA A 71 13.87 6.81 -9.05
N GLY A 72 14.60 5.80 -9.48
CA GLY A 72 15.68 5.97 -10.46
C GLY A 72 15.14 6.52 -11.79
N LYS A 73 15.98 7.23 -12.52
CA LYS A 73 15.65 7.77 -13.84
C LYS A 73 16.75 7.45 -14.84
N LEU A 74 16.35 6.93 -15.98
CA LEU A 74 17.22 6.83 -17.15
C LEU A 74 16.79 7.89 -18.16
N ILE A 75 17.68 8.81 -18.45
CA ILE A 75 17.48 9.83 -19.50
C ILE A 75 18.28 9.39 -20.69
N VAL A 76 17.62 9.09 -21.80
CA VAL A 76 18.22 8.72 -23.06
C VAL A 76 17.92 9.79 -24.11
N SER A 77 18.87 10.04 -25.00
CA SER A 77 18.65 10.94 -26.15
C SER A 77 17.88 10.19 -27.23
N THR A 78 16.77 10.78 -27.68
CA THR A 78 15.96 10.22 -28.78
C THR A 78 15.94 11.16 -29.99
N ASP A 79 15.77 10.60 -31.19
CA ASP A 79 15.51 11.36 -32.41
C ASP A 79 14.08 11.92 -32.42
N ALA A 80 13.77 12.72 -33.47
CA ALA A 80 12.44 13.30 -33.66
C ALA A 80 11.32 12.26 -33.83
N SER A 81 11.66 11.00 -34.07
CA SER A 81 10.75 9.86 -34.20
C SER A 81 10.66 9.03 -32.90
N GLY A 82 11.34 9.46 -31.82
CA GLY A 82 11.35 8.77 -30.52
C GLY A 82 12.24 7.51 -30.45
N ARG A 83 13.15 7.33 -31.41
CA ARG A 83 14.12 6.23 -31.41
C ARG A 83 15.36 6.65 -30.63
N GLU A 84 15.91 5.74 -29.85
CA GLU A 84 17.17 5.97 -29.15
C GLU A 84 18.30 6.25 -30.16
N ILE A 85 19.08 7.29 -29.89
CA ILE A 85 20.23 7.63 -30.71
C ILE A 85 21.40 6.78 -30.21
N PRO A 86 21.93 5.84 -31.05
CA PRO A 86 23.13 5.08 -30.69
C PRO A 86 24.25 6.05 -30.36
N GLN A 87 24.89 5.90 -29.19
CA GLN A 87 25.91 6.82 -28.65
C GLN A 87 25.36 8.21 -28.20
N GLY A 88 24.04 8.37 -28.04
CA GLY A 88 23.45 9.54 -27.39
C GLY A 88 23.87 9.65 -25.91
N LEU A 89 23.63 10.81 -25.31
CA LEU A 89 23.87 10.99 -23.88
C LEU A 89 22.87 10.13 -23.11
N GLU A 90 23.41 9.15 -22.38
CA GLU A 90 22.66 8.41 -21.37
C GLU A 90 23.04 8.95 -19.98
N LYS A 91 22.04 9.32 -19.19
CA LYS A 91 22.24 9.73 -17.81
C LYS A 91 21.37 8.88 -16.91
N TYR A 92 22.02 8.02 -16.14
CA TYR A 92 21.37 7.19 -15.15
C TYR A 92 21.43 7.85 -13.77
N TYR A 93 20.29 7.96 -13.12
CA TYR A 93 20.16 8.35 -11.73
C TYR A 93 19.72 7.12 -10.94
N GLU A 94 20.53 6.73 -9.99
CA GLU A 94 20.21 5.59 -9.14
C GLU A 94 18.96 5.86 -8.29
N PRO A 95 18.12 4.83 -8.05
CA PRO A 95 17.02 4.95 -7.11
C PRO A 95 17.57 5.13 -5.68
N VAL A 96 16.91 5.99 -4.91
CA VAL A 96 17.19 6.15 -3.48
C VAL A 96 16.10 5.46 -2.67
N GLN A 97 16.51 4.50 -1.87
CA GLN A 97 15.59 3.75 -1.01
C GLN A 97 14.94 4.69 0.03
N GLY A 98 13.66 4.47 0.32
CA GLY A 98 12.96 5.18 1.39
C GLY A 98 13.46 4.79 2.78
N ASN A 99 13.16 5.63 3.75
CA ASN A 99 13.50 5.39 5.14
C ASN A 99 12.56 4.39 5.80
N GLY A 100 13.00 3.73 6.88
CA GLY A 100 12.14 2.98 7.78
C GLY A 100 11.57 3.89 8.88
N LEU A 101 10.44 3.49 9.45
CA LEU A 101 9.86 4.09 10.65
C LEU A 101 9.82 3.08 11.79
N ILE A 102 10.12 3.54 12.99
CA ILE A 102 9.95 2.78 14.23
C ILE A 102 8.80 3.44 14.98
N LEU A 103 7.76 2.66 15.24
CA LEU A 103 6.57 3.12 15.96
C LEU A 103 6.68 2.77 17.45
N THR A 104 5.95 3.50 18.28
CA THR A 104 5.82 3.22 19.72
C THR A 104 4.79 2.11 20.02
N ILE A 105 4.12 1.61 18.98
CA ILE A 105 3.14 0.53 19.10
C ILE A 105 3.84 -0.74 19.62
N ASP A 106 3.35 -1.26 20.74
CA ASP A 106 3.76 -2.55 21.28
C ASP A 106 2.90 -3.66 20.66
N GLU A 107 3.54 -4.64 20.05
CA GLU A 107 2.85 -5.73 19.33
C GLU A 107 1.94 -6.54 20.26
N VAL A 108 2.38 -6.81 21.48
CA VAL A 108 1.61 -7.61 22.45
C VAL A 108 0.39 -6.84 22.94
N ILE A 109 0.59 -5.57 23.31
CA ILE A 109 -0.50 -4.68 23.76
C ILE A 109 -1.50 -4.48 22.63
N GLN A 110 -1.04 -4.23 21.40
CA GLN A 110 -1.89 -4.08 20.22
C GLN A 110 -2.75 -5.33 19.98
N HIS A 111 -2.14 -6.52 20.05
CA HIS A 111 -2.86 -7.77 19.85
C HIS A 111 -3.99 -7.98 20.87
N TYR A 112 -3.71 -7.74 22.15
CA TYR A 112 -4.74 -7.85 23.19
C TYR A 112 -5.82 -6.76 23.05
N THR A 113 -5.43 -5.57 22.66
CA THR A 113 -6.37 -4.46 22.39
C THR A 113 -7.31 -4.83 21.24
N GLU A 114 -6.80 -5.36 20.14
CA GLU A 114 -7.63 -5.79 19.00
C GLU A 114 -8.61 -6.90 19.38
N LYS A 115 -8.16 -7.89 20.15
CA LYS A 115 -9.06 -8.93 20.69
C LYS A 115 -10.16 -8.36 21.57
N ALA A 116 -9.82 -7.40 22.43
CA ALA A 116 -10.80 -6.77 23.31
C ALA A 116 -11.82 -5.95 22.53
N VAL A 117 -11.34 -5.19 21.53
CA VAL A 117 -12.19 -4.40 20.63
C VAL A 117 -13.11 -5.29 19.81
N GLN A 118 -12.60 -6.39 19.25
CA GLN A 118 -13.39 -7.36 18.50
C GLN A 118 -14.51 -7.94 19.38
N LYS A 119 -14.16 -8.40 20.59
CA LYS A 119 -15.15 -8.94 21.53
C LYS A 119 -16.21 -7.90 21.92
N ALA A 120 -15.80 -6.66 22.19
CA ALA A 120 -16.73 -5.58 22.54
C ALA A 120 -17.66 -5.24 21.36
N TYR A 121 -17.13 -5.22 20.14
CA TYR A 121 -17.87 -4.98 18.92
C TYR A 121 -18.97 -6.02 18.71
N GLU A 122 -18.63 -7.31 18.80
CA GLU A 122 -19.56 -8.43 18.61
C GLU A 122 -20.61 -8.53 19.71
N LEU A 123 -20.18 -8.47 20.99
CA LEU A 123 -21.10 -8.65 22.13
C LEU A 123 -22.16 -7.53 22.23
N ASN A 124 -21.79 -6.32 21.83
CA ASN A 124 -22.70 -5.16 21.96
C ASN A 124 -23.38 -4.80 20.62
N ASN A 125 -23.12 -5.56 19.57
CA ASN A 125 -23.59 -5.23 18.22
C ASN A 125 -23.37 -3.74 17.89
N ALA A 126 -22.17 -3.26 18.22
CA ALA A 126 -21.83 -1.84 18.15
C ALA A 126 -21.56 -1.44 16.69
N LYS A 127 -21.91 -0.21 16.31
CA LYS A 127 -21.56 0.32 14.99
C LYS A 127 -20.05 0.54 14.83
N ARG A 128 -19.40 0.94 15.91
CA ARG A 128 -17.94 1.14 15.97
C ARG A 128 -17.45 1.01 17.41
N VAL A 129 -16.28 0.45 17.57
CA VAL A 129 -15.52 0.42 18.83
C VAL A 129 -14.11 0.86 18.54
N THR A 130 -13.61 1.83 19.28
CA THR A 130 -12.22 2.29 19.17
C THR A 130 -11.59 2.34 20.54
N VAL A 131 -10.36 1.84 20.65
CA VAL A 131 -9.55 1.86 21.86
C VAL A 131 -8.17 2.41 21.54
N VAL A 132 -7.66 3.25 22.41
CA VAL A 132 -6.29 3.77 22.39
C VAL A 132 -5.68 3.52 23.76
N ALA A 133 -4.50 2.89 23.81
CA ALA A 133 -3.71 2.77 25.02
C ALA A 133 -2.44 3.61 24.90
N MET A 134 -2.18 4.40 25.93
CA MET A 134 -1.06 5.36 25.97
C MET A 134 -0.31 5.24 27.31
N ASP A 135 1.00 5.37 27.27
CA ASP A 135 1.79 5.56 28.49
C ASP A 135 1.59 7.00 28.99
N PRO A 136 1.03 7.18 30.20
CA PRO A 136 0.75 8.53 30.72
C PRO A 136 2.01 9.30 31.11
N LYS A 137 3.17 8.64 31.22
CA LYS A 137 4.44 9.28 31.59
C LYS A 137 5.16 9.85 30.38
N THR A 138 5.17 9.12 29.27
CA THR A 138 5.89 9.51 28.06
C THR A 138 4.97 10.12 26.99
N GLY A 139 3.69 9.76 27.01
CA GLY A 139 2.73 10.13 25.97
C GLY A 139 2.78 9.19 24.76
N ASP A 140 3.57 8.11 24.81
CA ASP A 140 3.67 7.15 23.72
C ASP A 140 2.37 6.37 23.54
N ILE A 141 1.91 6.28 22.30
CA ILE A 141 0.78 5.42 21.95
C ILE A 141 1.28 3.99 21.83
N LEU A 142 0.84 3.13 22.74
CA LEU A 142 1.24 1.72 22.80
C LEU A 142 0.33 0.82 21.96
N SER A 143 -0.93 1.18 21.83
CA SER A 143 -1.86 0.50 20.92
C SER A 143 -2.98 1.42 20.47
N MET A 144 -3.51 1.15 19.26
CA MET A 144 -4.70 1.81 18.73
C MET A 144 -5.43 0.80 17.84
N ALA A 145 -6.66 0.47 18.20
CA ALA A 145 -7.48 -0.46 17.46
C ALA A 145 -8.90 0.07 17.27
N SER A 146 -9.48 -0.19 16.13
CA SER A 146 -10.87 0.15 15.83
C SER A 146 -11.53 -0.99 15.06
N LYS A 147 -12.78 -1.27 15.36
CA LYS A 147 -13.66 -2.15 14.58
C LYS A 147 -14.90 -1.39 14.14
N PRO A 148 -15.37 -1.63 12.91
CA PRO A 148 -14.83 -2.54 11.90
C PRO A 148 -13.48 -2.06 11.36
N ASP A 149 -12.65 -2.99 10.92
CA ASP A 149 -11.35 -2.74 10.31
C ASP A 149 -11.31 -3.25 8.85
N TYR A 150 -10.15 -3.16 8.23
CA TYR A 150 -9.92 -3.59 6.84
C TYR A 150 -8.55 -4.25 6.73
N ASP A 151 -8.33 -5.00 5.64
CA ASP A 151 -7.00 -5.50 5.30
C ASP A 151 -6.24 -4.45 4.46
N PRO A 152 -5.09 -3.92 4.93
CA PRO A 152 -4.29 -2.98 4.16
C PRO A 152 -3.78 -3.53 2.82
N ASN A 153 -3.68 -4.86 2.68
CA ASN A 153 -3.33 -5.49 1.40
C ASN A 153 -4.47 -5.45 0.38
N ASP A 154 -5.72 -5.39 0.87
CA ASP A 154 -6.92 -5.29 0.05
C ASP A 154 -7.90 -4.28 0.67
N SER A 155 -7.51 -3.03 0.70
CA SER A 155 -8.25 -1.95 1.36
C SER A 155 -9.60 -1.63 0.71
N ARG A 156 -9.87 -2.17 -0.48
CA ARG A 156 -11.12 -1.94 -1.22
C ARG A 156 -12.19 -2.97 -0.92
N THR A 157 -11.80 -4.17 -0.47
CA THR A 157 -12.75 -5.23 -0.12
C THR A 157 -13.08 -5.15 1.36
N PRO A 158 -14.33 -4.86 1.72
CA PRO A 158 -14.77 -4.86 3.12
C PRO A 158 -14.63 -6.25 3.74
N ILE A 159 -14.02 -6.33 4.92
CA ILE A 159 -13.92 -7.60 5.66
C ILE A 159 -15.30 -8.11 6.08
N TYR A 160 -16.24 -7.18 6.32
CA TYR A 160 -17.59 -7.52 6.77
C TYR A 160 -18.60 -7.41 5.63
N PRO A 161 -19.34 -8.49 5.29
CA PRO A 161 -20.23 -8.53 4.14
C PRO A 161 -21.30 -7.43 4.13
N TYR A 162 -21.80 -7.01 5.30
CA TYR A 162 -22.85 -5.99 5.37
C TYR A 162 -22.36 -4.58 4.92
N TYR A 163 -21.06 -4.31 4.99
CA TYR A 163 -20.51 -3.08 4.41
C TYR A 163 -20.49 -3.11 2.90
N GLN A 164 -20.36 -4.29 2.30
CA GLN A 164 -20.48 -4.42 0.85
C GLN A 164 -21.89 -4.05 0.39
N GLU A 165 -22.93 -4.49 1.12
CA GLU A 165 -24.32 -4.14 0.82
C GLU A 165 -24.58 -2.63 0.96
N GLU A 166 -23.90 -1.95 1.88
CA GLU A 166 -23.98 -0.50 1.99
C GLU A 166 -23.22 0.21 0.85
N LEU A 167 -22.02 -0.25 0.53
CA LEU A 167 -21.21 0.30 -0.57
C LEU A 167 -21.90 0.13 -1.93
N ASP A 168 -22.61 -0.96 -2.13
CA ASP A 168 -23.34 -1.22 -3.38
C ASP A 168 -24.51 -0.26 -3.64
N LYS A 169 -24.91 0.49 -2.60
CA LYS A 169 -25.94 1.56 -2.73
C LYS A 169 -25.37 2.86 -3.31
N TYR A 170 -24.03 3.00 -3.34
CA TYR A 170 -23.38 4.19 -3.87
C TYR A 170 -22.89 3.94 -5.30
N ASP A 171 -22.89 4.99 -6.12
CA ASP A 171 -22.28 4.93 -7.44
C ASP A 171 -20.76 4.67 -7.34
N GLU A 172 -20.18 4.05 -8.37
CA GLU A 172 -18.74 3.75 -8.43
C GLU A 172 -17.82 4.95 -8.12
N LYS A 173 -18.31 6.18 -8.38
CA LYS A 173 -17.59 7.43 -8.12
C LYS A 173 -17.53 7.82 -6.65
N ASP A 174 -18.45 7.29 -5.84
CA ASP A 174 -18.63 7.63 -4.42
C ASP A 174 -18.12 6.52 -3.50
N LYS A 175 -17.55 5.45 -4.06
CA LYS A 175 -16.98 4.28 -3.34
C LYS A 175 -15.52 4.47 -2.93
N ILE A 176 -15.05 5.71 -2.72
CA ILE A 176 -13.67 6.03 -2.33
C ILE A 176 -13.55 6.11 -0.82
#